data_5f2d94b474972c1e012718fdbaa2c097
#
_entry.id   5f2d94b474972c1e012718fdbaa2c097
#
_cell.length_a   1.000
_cell.length_b   1.000
_cell.length_c   1.000
_cell.angle_alpha   90.00
_cell.angle_beta   90.00
_cell.angle_gamma   90.00
#
_symmetry.space_group_name_H-M   'P 1'
#
loop_
_entity.id
_entity.type
_entity.pdbx_description
1 polymer ?
#
loop_
_entity_poly.entity_id
_entity_poly.type
_entity_poly.pdbx_seq_one_letter_code
_entity_poly.pdbx_strand_id
1 'polypeptide(L)'
;EGVTVPVIAEFGPYFDEVSVETPSIEVPGTWLGQMIIDQILPHGYAFAQVSVMGTGRSNHCMDLMGNAEQLGVDAAVTWLGTQEWSNGGVSMIGKSYDGSTPWQAATFGNEYLKTIVPISGLIGVMELMWKNGSSEARAPIMHNGVYGSYGIDGDQEDIGNMCPDYIIGPGTG
;
A
#
# COMPACT_ATOMS: atom_id res chain seq x y z
N GLU A 1 -9.61 -21.42 22.75
CA GLU A 1 -10.46 -20.55 21.92
C GLU A 1 -9.73 -19.23 21.80
N GLY A 2 -9.39 -18.85 20.58
CA GLY A 2 -8.51 -17.72 20.32
C GLY A 2 -9.21 -16.39 20.59
N VAL A 3 -8.48 -15.43 21.17
CA VAL A 3 -8.93 -14.05 21.27
C VAL A 3 -8.86 -13.42 19.88
N THR A 4 -9.97 -12.86 19.39
CA THR A 4 -9.97 -12.07 18.16
C THR A 4 -9.63 -10.62 18.47
N VAL A 5 -8.89 -9.97 17.56
CA VAL A 5 -8.39 -8.61 17.76
C VAL A 5 -8.72 -7.71 16.56
N PRO A 6 -8.86 -6.41 16.74
CA PRO A 6 -8.96 -5.48 15.63
C PRO A 6 -7.63 -5.35 14.90
N VAL A 7 -7.68 -5.03 13.61
CA VAL A 7 -6.51 -4.89 12.75
C VAL A 7 -6.24 -3.43 12.47
N ILE A 8 -4.97 -3.05 12.58
CA ILE A 8 -4.45 -1.81 12.01
C ILE A 8 -3.61 -2.19 10.81
N ALA A 9 -3.83 -1.54 9.68
CA ALA A 9 -3.16 -1.86 8.43
C ALA A 9 -2.56 -0.61 7.78
N GLU A 10 -1.36 -0.77 7.26
CA GLU A 10 -0.65 0.19 6.42
C GLU A 10 -0.48 -0.44 5.03
N PHE A 11 -0.92 0.27 3.98
CA PHE A 11 -0.89 -0.21 2.61
C PHE A 11 -0.05 0.73 1.77
N GLY A 12 0.94 0.20 1.07
CA GLY A 12 1.78 1.03 0.22
C GLY A 12 2.87 0.28 -0.55
N PRO A 13 3.71 1.00 -1.29
CA PRO A 13 4.78 0.40 -2.06
C PRO A 13 6.08 0.19 -1.26
N TYR A 14 6.13 0.57 0.02
CA TYR A 14 7.36 0.70 0.79
C TYR A 14 7.76 -0.56 1.56
N PHE A 15 7.02 -1.66 1.40
CA PHE A 15 7.21 -2.91 2.12
C PHE A 15 7.89 -3.95 1.22
N ASP A 16 8.97 -3.54 0.61
CA ASP A 16 9.81 -4.34 -0.25
C ASP A 16 10.57 -5.39 0.59
N GLU A 17 10.52 -6.64 0.16
CA GLU A 17 11.18 -7.77 0.79
C GLU A 17 12.53 -8.13 0.14
N VAL A 18 12.94 -7.44 -0.93
CA VAL A 18 14.23 -7.70 -1.61
C VAL A 18 15.40 -7.52 -0.65
N SER A 19 15.27 -6.60 0.29
CA SER A 19 16.28 -6.33 1.32
C SER A 19 16.06 -7.08 2.63
N VAL A 20 14.93 -7.80 2.77
CA VAL A 20 14.54 -8.48 4.02
C VAL A 20 14.13 -9.91 3.69
N GLU A 21 15.04 -10.88 3.88
CA GLU A 21 14.80 -12.31 3.60
C GLU A 21 13.59 -12.89 4.35
N THR A 22 13.20 -12.28 5.44
CA THR A 22 11.97 -12.60 6.19
C THR A 22 11.38 -11.33 6.77
N PRO A 23 10.12 -10.98 6.45
CA PRO A 23 9.43 -9.90 7.13
C PRO A 23 9.43 -10.18 8.63
N SER A 24 9.95 -9.27 9.41
CA SER A 24 9.95 -9.41 10.85
C SER A 24 9.36 -8.17 11.51
N ILE A 25 8.79 -8.39 12.70
CA ILE A 25 8.34 -7.30 13.57
C ILE A 25 9.47 -6.31 13.93
N GLU A 26 10.72 -6.73 13.74
CA GLU A 26 11.90 -5.90 14.01
C GLU A 26 12.26 -4.95 12.88
N VAL A 27 11.71 -5.18 11.68
CA VAL A 27 11.96 -4.36 10.48
C VAL A 27 10.61 -4.03 9.81
N PRO A 28 9.89 -3.04 10.33
CA PRO A 28 8.52 -2.73 9.90
C PRO A 28 8.43 -1.90 8.61
N GLY A 29 9.51 -1.71 7.87
CA GLY A 29 9.55 -0.98 6.61
C GLY A 29 9.38 0.54 6.74
N THR A 30 8.55 1.02 7.66
CA THR A 30 8.29 2.46 7.86
C THR A 30 8.43 2.88 9.32
N TRP A 31 8.72 4.19 9.54
CA TRP A 31 8.73 4.75 10.91
C TRP A 31 7.35 4.67 11.57
N LEU A 32 6.28 4.74 10.77
CA LEU A 32 4.89 4.62 11.26
C LEU A 32 4.63 3.19 11.72
N GLY A 33 5.08 2.20 10.96
CA GLY A 33 5.02 0.80 11.37
C GLY A 33 5.73 0.55 12.69
N GLN A 34 6.93 1.11 12.87
CA GLN A 34 7.63 1.01 14.16
C GLN A 34 6.83 1.62 15.30
N MET A 35 6.26 2.80 15.09
CA MET A 35 5.43 3.46 16.11
C MET A 35 4.19 2.62 16.46
N ILE A 36 3.56 1.99 15.48
CA ILE A 36 2.40 1.11 15.71
C ILE A 36 2.81 -0.12 16.52
N ILE A 37 3.94 -0.74 16.18
CA ILE A 37 4.47 -1.89 16.92
C ILE A 37 4.75 -1.51 18.39
N ASP A 38 5.41 -0.39 18.60
CA ASP A 38 5.83 0.01 19.94
C ASP A 38 4.68 0.51 20.82
N GLN A 39 3.73 1.23 20.23
CA GLN A 39 2.74 1.98 20.98
C GLN A 39 1.32 1.39 20.92
N ILE A 40 0.97 0.63 19.89
CA ILE A 40 -0.41 0.21 19.65
C ILE A 40 -0.56 -1.31 19.78
N LEU A 41 0.36 -2.07 19.22
CA LEU A 41 0.32 -3.53 19.26
C LEU A 41 0.19 -4.10 20.70
N PRO A 42 0.88 -3.55 21.72
CA PRO A 42 0.73 -4.03 23.11
C PRO A 42 -0.68 -3.87 23.69
N HIS A 43 -1.55 -3.09 23.06
CA HIS A 43 -2.94 -2.87 23.49
C HIS A 43 -3.95 -3.84 22.87
N GLY A 44 -3.48 -4.91 22.25
CA GLY A 44 -4.34 -5.98 21.73
C GLY A 44 -4.87 -5.73 20.33
N TYR A 45 -4.06 -5.13 19.48
CA TYR A 45 -4.30 -5.00 18.05
C TYR A 45 -3.41 -5.97 17.27
N ALA A 46 -3.86 -6.38 16.09
CA ALA A 46 -2.98 -6.92 15.06
C ALA A 46 -2.49 -5.78 14.16
N PHE A 47 -1.29 -5.91 13.64
CA PHE A 47 -0.75 -4.98 12.65
C PHE A 47 -0.43 -5.71 11.36
N ALA A 48 -0.82 -5.13 10.23
CA ALA A 48 -0.53 -5.65 8.89
C ALA A 48 0.11 -4.56 8.02
N GLN A 49 1.20 -4.88 7.38
CA GLN A 49 1.75 -4.08 6.28
C GLN A 49 1.50 -4.84 4.98
N VAL A 50 0.92 -4.16 4.00
CA VAL A 50 0.44 -4.77 2.76
C VAL A 50 1.07 -4.04 1.59
N SER A 51 1.91 -4.73 0.84
CA SER A 51 2.44 -4.23 -0.43
C SER A 51 1.30 -4.09 -1.43
N VAL A 52 1.14 -2.90 -1.98
CA VAL A 52 0.14 -2.65 -3.02
C VAL A 52 0.50 -3.41 -4.29
N MET A 53 -0.49 -3.60 -5.15
CA MET A 53 -0.36 -4.34 -6.40
C MET A 53 0.86 -3.91 -7.22
N GLY A 54 1.66 -4.89 -7.65
CA GLY A 54 2.88 -4.66 -8.43
C GLY A 54 4.08 -4.17 -7.63
N THR A 55 4.04 -4.26 -6.30
CA THR A 55 5.18 -3.94 -5.42
C THR A 55 5.43 -5.08 -4.44
N GLY A 56 6.65 -5.21 -3.95
CA GLY A 56 7.03 -6.35 -3.12
C GLY A 56 6.68 -7.66 -3.83
N ARG A 57 6.02 -8.58 -3.13
CA ARG A 57 5.54 -9.86 -3.72
C ARG A 57 4.08 -9.83 -4.17
N SER A 58 3.49 -8.65 -4.24
CA SER A 58 2.13 -8.53 -4.76
C SER A 58 2.14 -8.62 -6.28
N ASN A 59 1.39 -9.58 -6.81
CA ASN A 59 1.30 -9.85 -8.24
C ASN A 59 0.74 -8.66 -9.03
N HIS A 60 0.82 -8.75 -10.34
CA HIS A 60 0.45 -7.76 -11.32
C HIS A 60 1.39 -6.55 -11.41
N CYS A 61 1.09 -5.67 -12.35
CA CYS A 61 1.85 -4.45 -12.56
C CYS A 61 1.34 -3.33 -11.67
N MET A 62 2.24 -2.52 -11.16
CA MET A 62 1.89 -1.32 -10.41
C MET A 62 1.16 -0.33 -11.34
N ASP A 63 -0.07 0.02 -11.03
CA ASP A 63 -0.86 1.00 -11.76
C ASP A 63 -1.00 2.36 -11.07
N LEU A 64 -0.17 2.61 -10.09
CA LEU A 64 0.01 3.88 -9.38
C LEU A 64 -1.32 4.49 -8.93
N MET A 65 -1.95 3.91 -7.93
CA MET A 65 -3.27 4.28 -7.42
C MET A 65 -4.41 4.09 -8.44
N GLY A 66 -4.19 3.27 -9.45
CA GLY A 66 -5.18 2.95 -10.46
C GLY A 66 -6.24 1.95 -10.00
N ASN A 67 -7.07 1.52 -10.94
CA ASN A 67 -8.22 0.66 -10.62
C ASN A 67 -7.82 -0.69 -10.04
N ALA A 68 -6.74 -1.28 -10.52
CA ALA A 68 -6.31 -2.60 -10.07
C ALA A 68 -5.80 -2.53 -8.62
N GLU A 69 -5.01 -1.51 -8.30
CA GLU A 69 -4.55 -1.27 -6.93
C GLU A 69 -5.73 -1.03 -5.97
N GLN A 70 -6.67 -0.16 -6.36
CA GLN A 70 -7.85 0.14 -5.55
C GLN A 70 -8.66 -1.12 -5.22
N LEU A 71 -8.89 -1.99 -6.20
CA LEU A 71 -9.56 -3.28 -6.00
C LEU A 71 -8.74 -4.21 -5.11
N GLY A 72 -7.42 -4.21 -5.26
CA GLY A 72 -6.50 -4.96 -4.41
C GLY A 72 -6.56 -4.51 -2.95
N VAL A 73 -6.60 -3.19 -2.71
CA VAL A 73 -6.75 -2.62 -1.38
C VAL A 73 -8.08 -3.05 -0.73
N ASP A 74 -9.20 -2.96 -1.46
CA ASP A 74 -10.51 -3.40 -0.96
C ASP A 74 -10.54 -4.90 -0.64
N ALA A 75 -9.99 -5.71 -1.52
CA ALA A 75 -9.88 -7.16 -1.32
C ALA A 75 -9.03 -7.51 -0.09
N ALA A 76 -7.93 -6.80 0.13
CA ALA A 76 -7.05 -7.04 1.28
C ALA A 76 -7.71 -6.59 2.59
N VAL A 77 -8.48 -5.50 2.61
CA VAL A 77 -9.29 -5.11 3.77
C VAL A 77 -10.31 -6.21 4.10
N THR A 78 -10.99 -6.75 3.10
CA THR A 78 -11.92 -7.87 3.28
C THR A 78 -11.20 -9.11 3.81
N TRP A 79 -10.04 -9.44 3.25
CA TRP A 79 -9.25 -10.58 3.71
C TRP A 79 -8.85 -10.44 5.18
N LEU A 80 -8.33 -9.27 5.58
CA LEU A 80 -7.95 -8.99 6.97
C LEU A 80 -9.16 -9.07 7.92
N GLY A 81 -10.30 -8.57 7.49
CA GLY A 81 -11.53 -8.60 8.30
C GLY A 81 -12.13 -9.98 8.49
N THR A 82 -11.88 -10.91 7.57
CA THR A 82 -12.45 -12.27 7.58
C THR A 82 -11.55 -13.33 8.21
N GLN A 83 -10.35 -12.97 8.66
CA GLN A 83 -9.46 -13.94 9.29
C GLN A 83 -10.00 -14.43 10.64
N GLU A 84 -9.75 -15.69 10.98
CA GLU A 84 -10.23 -16.30 12.24
C GLU A 84 -9.73 -15.56 13.50
N TRP A 85 -8.59 -14.89 13.42
CA TRP A 85 -8.00 -14.11 14.50
C TRP A 85 -8.48 -12.65 14.49
N SER A 86 -9.21 -12.20 13.46
CA SER A 86 -9.76 -10.85 13.35
C SER A 86 -11.12 -10.75 14.01
N ASN A 87 -11.40 -9.63 14.66
CA ASN A 87 -12.75 -9.34 15.18
C ASN A 87 -13.67 -8.69 14.13
N GLY A 88 -13.24 -8.63 12.85
CA GLY A 88 -13.97 -8.00 11.76
C GLY A 88 -13.79 -6.48 11.67
N GLY A 89 -12.90 -5.89 12.46
CA GLY A 89 -12.62 -4.45 12.41
C GLY A 89 -11.23 -4.18 11.84
N VAL A 90 -11.17 -3.54 10.66
CA VAL A 90 -9.94 -3.10 10.02
C VAL A 90 -9.87 -1.58 10.04
N SER A 91 -8.77 -1.03 10.50
CA SER A 91 -8.46 0.39 10.48
C SER A 91 -7.23 0.62 9.64
N MET A 92 -7.27 1.61 8.74
CA MET A 92 -6.12 1.92 7.90
C MET A 92 -5.46 3.21 8.35
N ILE A 93 -4.14 3.21 8.42
CA ILE A 93 -3.31 4.37 8.71
C ILE A 93 -2.13 4.38 7.75
N GLY A 94 -1.71 5.54 7.32
CA GLY A 94 -0.53 5.64 6.48
C GLY A 94 -0.16 7.08 6.17
N LYS A 95 1.06 7.28 5.70
CA LYS A 95 1.59 8.60 5.34
C LYS A 95 2.02 8.63 3.89
N SER A 96 1.81 9.76 3.21
CA SER A 96 2.18 9.98 1.81
C SER A 96 1.40 9.03 0.88
N TYR A 97 2.04 8.13 0.15
CA TYR A 97 1.36 7.11 -0.63
C TYR A 97 0.44 6.25 0.24
N ASP A 98 0.97 5.75 1.34
CA ASP A 98 0.21 4.95 2.31
C ASP A 98 -0.91 5.74 3.00
N GLY A 99 -0.85 7.07 2.95
CA GLY A 99 -1.93 7.97 3.35
C GLY A 99 -3.00 8.13 2.27
N SER A 100 -2.71 7.76 1.02
CA SER A 100 -3.67 7.80 -0.09
C SER A 100 -4.51 6.52 -0.17
N THR A 101 -3.93 5.37 0.14
CA THR A 101 -4.63 4.08 0.11
C THR A 101 -5.83 3.99 1.05
N PRO A 102 -5.85 4.60 2.26
CA PRO A 102 -7.05 4.69 3.07
C PRO A 102 -8.20 5.45 2.38
N TRP A 103 -7.93 6.50 1.62
CA TRP A 103 -8.94 7.19 0.83
C TRP A 103 -9.52 6.29 -0.27
N GLN A 104 -8.66 5.52 -0.95
CA GLN A 104 -9.10 4.54 -1.94
C GLN A 104 -10.06 3.52 -1.30
N ALA A 105 -9.65 2.90 -0.20
CA ALA A 105 -10.48 1.94 0.52
C ALA A 105 -11.83 2.50 0.94
N ALA A 106 -11.87 3.76 1.38
CA ALA A 106 -13.11 4.39 1.83
C ALA A 106 -14.15 4.57 0.71
N THR A 107 -13.73 4.58 -0.56
CA THR A 107 -14.65 4.73 -1.69
C THR A 107 -15.52 3.49 -1.94
N PHE A 108 -15.10 2.32 -1.48
CA PHE A 108 -15.82 1.05 -1.70
C PHE A 108 -16.91 0.78 -0.68
N GLY A 109 -16.89 1.46 0.48
CA GLY A 109 -17.86 1.21 1.54
C GLY A 109 -17.74 -0.20 2.14
N ASN A 110 -16.51 -0.72 2.23
CA ASN A 110 -16.23 -2.06 2.74
C ASN A 110 -16.69 -2.21 4.20
N GLU A 111 -17.46 -3.25 4.46
CA GLU A 111 -18.07 -3.49 5.79
C GLU A 111 -17.04 -3.71 6.91
N TYR A 112 -15.85 -4.19 6.58
CA TYR A 112 -14.76 -4.42 7.53
C TYR A 112 -13.96 -3.16 7.83
N LEU A 113 -13.95 -2.16 6.94
CA LEU A 113 -13.25 -0.90 7.14
C LEU A 113 -13.98 -0.03 8.17
N LYS A 114 -13.36 0.19 9.34
CA LYS A 114 -13.99 0.93 10.45
C LYS A 114 -13.51 2.36 10.56
N THR A 115 -12.25 2.62 10.25
CA THR A 115 -11.69 3.97 10.29
C THR A 115 -10.50 4.11 9.36
N ILE A 116 -10.23 5.35 8.95
CA ILE A 116 -9.06 5.71 8.19
C ILE A 116 -8.33 6.87 8.87
N VAL A 117 -7.01 6.84 8.84
CA VAL A 117 -6.12 7.90 9.36
C VAL A 117 -5.12 8.28 8.26
N PRO A 118 -5.56 9.03 7.24
CA PRO A 118 -4.69 9.45 6.14
C PRO A 118 -3.80 10.62 6.58
N ILE A 119 -2.48 10.42 6.54
CA ILE A 119 -1.49 11.44 6.88
C ILE A 119 -0.86 11.95 5.60
N SER A 120 -1.12 13.19 5.23
CA SER A 120 -0.59 13.80 3.99
C SER A 120 -0.83 12.95 2.74
N GLY A 121 -1.95 12.23 2.72
CA GLY A 121 -2.37 11.41 1.58
C GLY A 121 -3.08 12.25 0.53
N LEU A 122 -3.07 11.75 -0.70
CA LEU A 122 -3.77 12.33 -1.84
C LEU A 122 -5.08 11.58 -2.08
N ILE A 123 -6.08 12.30 -2.52
CA ILE A 123 -7.34 11.67 -2.98
C ILE A 123 -7.15 11.09 -4.39
N GLY A 124 -6.24 11.66 -5.19
CA GLY A 124 -5.92 11.19 -6.53
C GLY A 124 -4.56 11.69 -7.01
N VAL A 125 -3.98 10.93 -7.93
CA VAL A 125 -2.67 11.25 -8.54
C VAL A 125 -2.76 12.47 -9.45
N MET A 126 -3.91 12.66 -10.09
CA MET A 126 -4.12 13.78 -11.02
C MET A 126 -3.94 15.15 -10.33
N GLU A 127 -4.42 15.29 -9.11
CA GLU A 127 -4.31 16.54 -8.34
C GLU A 127 -2.87 16.87 -7.96
N LEU A 128 -2.02 15.84 -7.86
CA LEU A 128 -0.60 16.02 -7.60
C LEU A 128 0.17 16.36 -8.87
N MET A 129 -0.10 15.60 -9.94
CA MET A 129 0.73 15.61 -11.13
C MET A 129 0.28 16.60 -12.21
N TRP A 130 -1.00 16.97 -12.20
CA TRP A 130 -1.61 17.80 -13.24
C TRP A 130 -2.40 18.93 -12.61
N LYS A 131 -1.81 20.12 -12.58
CA LYS A 131 -2.47 21.33 -12.06
C LYS A 131 -2.89 22.23 -13.22
N ASN A 132 -4.19 22.49 -13.32
CA ASN A 132 -4.78 23.36 -14.35
C ASN A 132 -4.37 22.95 -15.78
N GLY A 133 -4.30 21.64 -16.05
CA GLY A 133 -3.91 21.11 -17.35
C GLY A 133 -2.40 21.15 -17.65
N SER A 134 -1.59 21.53 -16.68
CA SER A 134 -0.14 21.56 -16.80
C SER A 134 0.49 20.45 -15.95
N SER A 135 1.39 19.66 -16.54
CA SER A 135 2.18 18.69 -15.78
C SER A 135 3.07 19.42 -14.79
N GLU A 136 3.05 18.99 -13.54
CA GLU A 136 3.99 19.48 -12.55
C GLU A 136 5.40 18.94 -12.85
N ALA A 137 6.43 19.77 -12.67
CA ALA A 137 7.81 19.38 -12.98
C ALA A 137 8.30 18.14 -12.22
N ARG A 138 7.72 17.87 -11.05
CA ARG A 138 8.03 16.68 -10.25
C ARG A 138 7.35 15.40 -10.75
N ALA A 139 6.30 15.51 -11.57
CA ALA A 139 5.51 14.36 -11.99
C ALA A 139 6.36 13.27 -12.66
N PRO A 140 7.24 13.56 -13.64
CA PRO A 140 8.09 12.53 -14.23
C PRO A 140 9.08 11.91 -13.24
N ILE A 141 9.59 12.72 -12.30
CA ILE A 141 10.54 12.24 -11.28
C ILE A 141 9.85 11.30 -10.32
N MET A 142 8.67 11.66 -9.84
CA MET A 142 7.90 10.82 -8.92
C MET A 142 7.42 9.54 -9.60
N HIS A 143 6.90 9.65 -10.81
CA HIS A 143 6.36 8.51 -11.54
C HIS A 143 7.47 7.52 -11.94
N ASN A 144 8.50 7.98 -12.63
CA ASN A 144 9.52 7.08 -13.20
C ASN A 144 10.69 6.82 -12.24
N GLY A 145 11.10 7.83 -11.47
CA GLY A 145 12.30 7.74 -10.64
C GLY A 145 12.05 7.25 -9.22
N VAL A 146 10.86 7.45 -8.67
CA VAL A 146 10.54 7.03 -7.30
C VAL A 146 9.63 5.82 -7.32
N TYR A 147 8.39 5.97 -7.78
CA TYR A 147 7.43 4.85 -7.72
C TYR A 147 7.73 3.76 -8.74
N GLY A 148 8.32 4.10 -9.89
CA GLY A 148 8.77 3.12 -10.87
C GLY A 148 9.80 2.13 -10.32
N SER A 149 10.68 2.58 -9.39
CA SER A 149 11.64 1.67 -8.77
C SER A 149 10.97 0.59 -7.93
N TYR A 150 9.93 0.91 -7.19
CA TYR A 150 9.19 -0.10 -6.41
C TYR A 150 8.49 -1.13 -7.30
N GLY A 151 7.99 -0.73 -8.46
CA GLY A 151 7.44 -1.66 -9.46
C GLY A 151 8.53 -2.57 -10.07
N ILE A 152 9.73 -2.02 -10.34
CA ILE A 152 10.88 -2.81 -10.81
C ILE A 152 11.33 -3.82 -9.75
N ASP A 153 11.38 -3.40 -8.49
CA ASP A 153 11.73 -4.29 -7.39
C ASP A 153 10.71 -5.41 -7.23
N GLY A 154 9.42 -5.11 -7.35
CA GLY A 154 8.36 -6.12 -7.39
C GLY A 154 8.51 -7.11 -8.56
N ASP A 155 8.87 -6.64 -9.75
CA ASP A 155 9.16 -7.51 -10.90
C ASP A 155 10.36 -8.42 -10.66
N GLN A 156 11.36 -7.98 -9.91
CA GLN A 156 12.51 -8.82 -9.54
C GLN A 156 12.15 -9.92 -8.55
N GLU A 157 11.17 -9.69 -7.70
CA GLU A 157 10.67 -10.69 -6.75
C GLU A 157 9.78 -11.74 -7.42
N ASP A 158 9.06 -11.36 -8.46
CA ASP A 158 8.22 -12.25 -9.26
C ASP A 158 8.64 -12.27 -10.74
N ILE A 159 9.76 -12.92 -11.02
CA ILE A 159 10.37 -13.04 -12.36
C ILE A 159 9.39 -13.62 -13.40
N GLY A 160 8.36 -14.35 -12.97
CA GLY A 160 7.33 -14.90 -13.85
C GLY A 160 6.29 -13.88 -14.33
N ASN A 161 6.26 -12.70 -13.76
CA ASN A 161 5.23 -11.68 -13.97
C ASN A 161 5.82 -10.28 -14.24
N MET A 162 6.91 -10.23 -14.97
CA MET A 162 7.56 -8.96 -15.33
C MET A 162 6.63 -8.02 -16.09
N CYS A 163 6.69 -6.75 -15.73
CA CYS A 163 5.90 -5.66 -16.32
C CYS A 163 6.76 -4.78 -17.26
N PRO A 164 7.05 -5.24 -18.48
CA PRO A 164 7.96 -4.55 -19.40
C PRO A 164 7.50 -3.13 -19.75
N ASP A 165 6.19 -2.90 -19.76
CA ASP A 165 5.63 -1.57 -20.09
C ASP A 165 5.95 -0.52 -19.02
N TYR A 166 6.15 -0.95 -17.78
CA TYR A 166 6.54 -0.06 -16.70
C TYR A 166 8.03 0.26 -16.70
N ILE A 167 8.87 -0.73 -17.04
CA ILE A 167 10.32 -0.57 -17.17
C ILE A 167 10.67 0.34 -18.36
N ILE A 168 9.91 0.25 -19.43
CA ILE A 168 10.11 1.06 -20.65
C ILE A 168 9.56 2.49 -20.45
N GLY A 169 8.64 2.68 -19.52
CA GLY A 169 8.05 3.97 -19.17
C GLY A 169 7.12 4.56 -20.22
N PRO A 170 6.08 5.30 -19.82
CA PRO A 170 5.28 6.07 -20.76
C PRO A 170 6.13 7.22 -21.32
N GLY A 171 6.62 7.07 -22.51
CA GLY A 171 7.44 8.08 -23.20
C GLY A 171 8.63 7.53 -23.99
N THR A 172 8.83 6.23 -24.02
CA THR A 172 9.83 5.56 -24.87
C THR A 172 9.20 4.83 -26.05
N GLY A 173 7.88 4.98 -26.23
CA GLY A 173 7.15 4.51 -27.42
C GLY A 173 6.81 5.64 -28.35
#